data_ba7b0f7fb1205b569e8290d394a6dc53
#
_entry.id   ba7b0f7fb1205b569e8290d394a6dc53
#
_cell.length_a   1.000
_cell.length_b   1.000
_cell.length_c   1.000
_cell.angle_alpha   90.00
_cell.angle_beta   90.00
_cell.angle_gamma   90.00
#
_symmetry.space_group_name_H-M   'P 1'
#
loop_
_entity.id
_entity.type
_entity.pdbx_description
1 polymer ?
#
loop_
_entity_poly.entity_id
_entity_poly.type
_entity_poly.pdbx_seq_one_letter_code
_entity_poly.pdbx_strand_id
1 'polypeptide(L)'
;MKYLKIKNNFVHNTAIIDWKNLEIGKNNTIGPYAIIGGEAQHPKKKSFGKIIIGNNNNISQFVCINRPTKFRKKTIIGNNNYIMNNSVIDHDCILENYITMSSNVLLGGNVYIMNGSQLGMKTIIHQNQLIGSYTMIGMGSIITKRKKIIPGYIFFGKPVKKVRKNLIGLKRNNITSSKLKNENDRYKNIFNNKMN
;
A
#
# COMPACT_ATOMS: atom_id res chain seq x y z
N MET A 1 -16.71 21.00 -2.86
CA MET A 1 -16.00 19.96 -3.64
C MET A 1 -17.03 19.07 -4.33
N LYS A 2 -16.87 18.79 -5.62
CA LYS A 2 -17.85 18.04 -6.42
C LYS A 2 -17.39 16.59 -6.64
N TYR A 3 -18.10 15.64 -6.06
CA TYR A 3 -17.93 14.21 -6.34
C TYR A 3 -18.98 13.72 -7.31
N LEU A 4 -18.56 12.85 -8.22
CA LEU A 4 -19.39 12.16 -9.20
C LEU A 4 -19.49 10.69 -8.85
N LYS A 5 -20.65 10.08 -9.05
CA LYS A 5 -20.80 8.62 -8.90
C LYS A 5 -20.43 7.94 -10.21
N ILE A 6 -19.29 7.25 -10.25
CA ILE A 6 -18.78 6.55 -11.44
C ILE A 6 -18.52 5.08 -11.07
N LYS A 7 -19.13 4.13 -11.79
CA LYS A 7 -18.98 2.68 -11.53
C LYS A 7 -19.17 2.30 -10.06
N ASN A 8 -20.20 2.86 -9.41
CA ASN A 8 -20.48 2.71 -7.97
C ASN A 8 -19.35 3.19 -7.03
N ASN A 9 -18.58 4.19 -7.45
CA ASN A 9 -17.55 4.86 -6.66
C ASN A 9 -17.82 6.36 -6.61
N PHE A 10 -17.33 7.04 -5.55
CA PHE A 10 -17.36 8.49 -5.42
C PHE A 10 -16.03 9.06 -5.91
N VAL A 11 -16.02 9.70 -7.07
CA VAL A 11 -14.80 10.22 -7.72
C VAL A 11 -14.88 11.74 -7.78
N HIS A 12 -13.87 12.43 -7.24
CA HIS A 12 -13.81 13.88 -7.37
C HIS A 12 -13.60 14.28 -8.83
N ASN A 13 -14.26 15.34 -9.28
CA ASN A 13 -14.22 15.77 -10.68
C ASN A 13 -12.84 16.23 -11.19
N THR A 14 -11.89 16.51 -10.28
CA THR A 14 -10.49 16.83 -10.63
C THR A 14 -9.54 15.65 -10.55
N ALA A 15 -10.02 14.44 -10.24
CA ALA A 15 -9.17 13.24 -10.25
C ALA A 15 -8.80 12.86 -11.69
N ILE A 16 -7.56 12.45 -11.90
CA ILE A 16 -7.03 12.01 -13.20
C ILE A 16 -6.93 10.49 -13.18
N ILE A 17 -7.73 9.81 -14.00
CA ILE A 17 -7.83 8.34 -13.95
C ILE A 17 -7.68 7.74 -15.34
N ASP A 18 -6.76 6.82 -15.50
CA ASP A 18 -6.61 5.99 -16.70
C ASP A 18 -7.60 4.80 -16.64
N TRP A 19 -8.85 5.09 -16.99
CA TRP A 19 -9.94 4.11 -16.98
C TRP A 19 -9.70 2.89 -17.87
N LYS A 20 -8.86 3.00 -18.89
CA LYS A 20 -8.53 1.90 -19.82
C LYS A 20 -7.72 0.82 -19.14
N ASN A 21 -6.84 1.23 -18.24
CA ASN A 21 -5.92 0.34 -17.53
C ASN A 21 -6.28 0.17 -16.04
N LEU A 22 -7.51 0.50 -15.63
CA LEU A 22 -8.03 0.36 -14.27
C LEU A 22 -9.16 -0.64 -14.18
N GLU A 23 -8.98 -1.64 -13.32
CA GLU A 23 -10.07 -2.49 -12.80
C GLU A 23 -10.37 -2.02 -11.38
N ILE A 24 -11.60 -1.59 -11.11
CA ILE A 24 -12.00 -1.05 -9.80
C ILE A 24 -13.29 -1.68 -9.31
N GLY A 25 -13.31 -2.03 -8.03
CA GLY A 25 -14.51 -2.51 -7.34
C GLY A 25 -15.51 -1.40 -7.04
N LYS A 26 -16.19 -1.51 -5.91
CA LYS A 26 -17.30 -0.62 -5.51
C LYS A 26 -16.98 0.16 -4.24
N ASN A 27 -17.74 1.23 -4.01
CA ASN A 27 -17.73 2.03 -2.78
C ASN A 27 -16.36 2.65 -2.45
N ASN A 28 -15.52 2.89 -3.44
CA ASN A 28 -14.29 3.63 -3.24
C ASN A 28 -14.56 5.14 -3.31
N THR A 29 -13.83 5.89 -2.50
CA THR A 29 -13.78 7.35 -2.57
C THR A 29 -12.43 7.76 -3.13
N ILE A 30 -12.43 8.56 -4.21
CA ILE A 30 -11.21 9.06 -4.86
C ILE A 30 -11.24 10.58 -4.78
N GLY A 31 -10.28 11.14 -4.03
CA GLY A 31 -10.20 12.54 -3.69
C GLY A 31 -9.69 13.46 -4.81
N PRO A 32 -9.70 14.78 -4.55
CA PRO A 32 -9.24 15.79 -5.50
C PRO A 32 -7.81 15.55 -5.95
N TYR A 33 -7.55 15.75 -7.24
CA TYR A 33 -6.22 15.68 -7.85
C TYR A 33 -5.49 14.36 -7.59
N ALA A 34 -6.20 13.28 -7.21
CA ALA A 34 -5.62 11.95 -7.18
C ALA A 34 -5.31 11.49 -8.61
N ILE A 35 -4.16 10.86 -8.83
CA ILE A 35 -3.72 10.33 -10.12
C ILE A 35 -3.70 8.81 -10.02
N ILE A 36 -4.58 8.13 -10.77
CA ILE A 36 -4.63 6.68 -10.86
C ILE A 36 -4.33 6.27 -12.29
N GLY A 37 -3.20 5.60 -12.50
CA GLY A 37 -2.74 5.23 -13.83
C GLY A 37 -1.52 6.03 -14.30
N GLY A 38 -0.84 6.73 -13.38
CA GLY A 38 0.41 7.40 -13.69
C GLY A 38 1.46 6.44 -14.26
N GLU A 39 2.40 6.97 -15.02
CA GLU A 39 3.51 6.19 -15.58
C GLU A 39 4.41 5.64 -14.46
N ALA A 40 4.89 4.41 -14.66
CA ALA A 40 5.86 3.79 -13.75
C ALA A 40 7.12 4.66 -13.67
N GLN A 41 7.52 5.03 -12.47
CA GLN A 41 8.74 5.81 -12.24
C GLN A 41 9.98 4.92 -12.37
N HIS A 42 10.30 4.55 -13.62
CA HIS A 42 11.43 3.67 -13.92
C HIS A 42 12.19 4.14 -15.17
N PRO A 43 13.51 4.43 -15.06
CA PRO A 43 14.27 5.09 -16.14
C PRO A 43 14.38 4.28 -17.44
N LYS A 44 14.22 2.96 -17.36
CA LYS A 44 14.42 2.04 -18.51
C LYS A 44 13.18 1.24 -18.89
N LYS A 45 12.06 1.38 -18.18
CA LYS A 45 10.85 0.57 -18.43
C LYS A 45 9.66 1.45 -18.65
N LYS A 46 8.87 1.13 -19.66
CA LYS A 46 7.57 1.74 -19.91
C LYS A 46 6.51 1.10 -19.00
N SER A 47 5.41 1.80 -18.81
CA SER A 47 4.25 1.25 -18.11
C SER A 47 3.50 0.25 -18.98
N PHE A 48 3.17 -0.88 -18.39
CA PHE A 48 2.32 -1.91 -19.01
C PHE A 48 1.33 -2.45 -17.97
N GLY A 49 0.33 -3.20 -18.42
CA GLY A 49 -0.61 -3.89 -17.54
C GLY A 49 -1.57 -2.93 -16.82
N LYS A 50 -2.23 -3.45 -15.80
CA LYS A 50 -3.37 -2.80 -15.16
C LYS A 50 -3.13 -2.51 -13.67
N ILE A 51 -3.85 -1.51 -13.18
CA ILE A 51 -4.08 -1.28 -11.76
C ILE A 51 -5.37 -2.00 -11.38
N ILE A 52 -5.35 -2.69 -10.24
CA ILE A 52 -6.54 -3.30 -9.64
C ILE A 52 -6.79 -2.65 -8.30
N ILE A 53 -7.99 -2.12 -8.10
CA ILE A 53 -8.45 -1.57 -6.83
C ILE A 53 -9.69 -2.34 -6.40
N GLY A 54 -9.69 -2.87 -5.19
CA GLY A 54 -10.83 -3.58 -4.60
C GLY A 54 -11.96 -2.64 -4.18
N ASN A 55 -12.58 -2.94 -3.05
CA ASN A 55 -13.77 -2.24 -2.57
C ASN A 55 -13.49 -1.40 -1.32
N ASN A 56 -14.34 -0.40 -1.07
CA ASN A 56 -14.39 0.37 0.17
C ASN A 56 -13.05 1.08 0.51
N ASN A 57 -12.25 1.45 -0.48
CA ASN A 57 -11.02 2.18 -0.23
C ASN A 57 -11.28 3.70 -0.19
N ASN A 58 -10.55 4.38 0.67
CA ASN A 58 -10.48 5.84 0.68
C ASN A 58 -9.11 6.27 0.15
N ILE A 59 -9.10 6.89 -1.02
CA ILE A 59 -7.91 7.42 -1.70
C ILE A 59 -8.03 8.94 -1.66
N SER A 60 -7.24 9.58 -0.80
CA SER A 60 -7.35 11.01 -0.54
C SER A 60 -6.75 11.86 -1.67
N GLN A 61 -6.78 13.18 -1.49
CA GLN A 61 -6.27 14.12 -2.49
C GLN A 61 -4.75 13.96 -2.72
N PHE A 62 -4.33 14.22 -3.96
CA PHE A 62 -2.94 14.17 -4.41
C PHE A 62 -2.26 12.79 -4.23
N VAL A 63 -3.01 11.73 -4.03
CA VAL A 63 -2.45 10.37 -4.05
C VAL A 63 -2.09 10.00 -5.47
N CYS A 64 -0.91 9.42 -5.68
CA CYS A 64 -0.46 8.91 -6.97
C CYS A 64 -0.33 7.38 -6.92
N ILE A 65 -0.98 6.69 -7.85
CA ILE A 65 -0.88 5.23 -8.02
C ILE A 65 -0.42 4.95 -9.44
N ASN A 66 0.80 4.39 -9.57
CA ASN A 66 1.44 4.16 -10.85
C ASN A 66 1.15 2.76 -11.41
N ARG A 67 1.13 2.69 -12.73
CA ARG A 67 0.97 1.43 -13.48
C ARG A 67 2.19 0.53 -13.32
N PRO A 68 2.03 -0.79 -13.50
CA PRO A 68 3.14 -1.73 -13.42
C PRO A 68 4.08 -1.61 -14.63
N THR A 69 5.30 -2.13 -14.48
CA THR A 69 6.37 -2.10 -15.51
C THR A 69 6.35 -3.28 -16.47
N LYS A 70 5.50 -4.30 -16.25
CA LYS A 70 5.41 -5.49 -17.10
C LYS A 70 3.95 -5.82 -17.41
N PHE A 71 3.67 -6.29 -18.62
CA PHE A 71 2.31 -6.60 -19.10
C PHE A 71 1.55 -7.59 -18.19
N ARG A 72 2.24 -8.58 -17.61
CA ARG A 72 1.64 -9.57 -16.70
C ARG A 72 1.66 -9.17 -15.23
N LYS A 73 2.32 -8.07 -14.87
CA LYS A 73 2.30 -7.53 -13.50
C LYS A 73 1.14 -6.57 -13.31
N LYS A 74 0.75 -6.40 -12.06
CA LYS A 74 -0.34 -5.53 -11.64
C LYS A 74 0.13 -4.71 -10.44
N THR A 75 -0.31 -3.46 -10.36
CA THR A 75 -0.33 -2.70 -9.11
C THR A 75 -1.67 -2.98 -8.47
N ILE A 76 -1.69 -3.52 -7.26
CA ILE A 76 -2.90 -4.02 -6.61
C ILE A 76 -3.14 -3.28 -5.30
N ILE A 77 -4.34 -2.77 -5.13
CA ILE A 77 -4.88 -2.22 -3.89
C ILE A 77 -6.08 -3.09 -3.52
N GLY A 78 -6.01 -3.78 -2.39
CA GLY A 78 -7.08 -4.64 -1.89
C GLY A 78 -8.31 -3.87 -1.43
N ASN A 79 -8.89 -4.27 -0.31
CA ASN A 79 -10.13 -3.71 0.19
C ASN A 79 -9.93 -2.94 1.51
N ASN A 80 -10.83 -1.98 1.79
CA ASN A 80 -10.89 -1.27 3.07
C ASN A 80 -9.59 -0.55 3.44
N ASN A 81 -8.83 -0.07 2.46
CA ASN A 81 -7.61 0.69 2.70
C ASN A 81 -7.90 2.18 2.82
N TYR A 82 -7.12 2.85 3.67
CA TYR A 82 -7.16 4.29 3.84
C TYR A 82 -5.80 4.87 3.44
N ILE A 83 -5.76 5.54 2.29
CA ILE A 83 -4.56 6.13 1.70
C ILE A 83 -4.68 7.64 1.77
N MET A 84 -3.94 8.25 2.70
CA MET A 84 -4.03 9.68 2.97
C MET A 84 -3.23 10.49 1.94
N ASN A 85 -3.47 11.79 1.96
CA ASN A 85 -3.00 12.76 0.99
C ASN A 85 -1.49 12.74 0.73
N ASN A 86 -1.12 13.07 -0.50
CA ASN A 86 0.27 13.13 -0.98
C ASN A 86 1.05 11.82 -0.87
N SER A 87 0.39 10.68 -0.72
CA SER A 87 1.05 9.38 -0.71
C SER A 87 1.28 8.88 -2.13
N VAL A 88 2.41 8.18 -2.34
CA VAL A 88 2.77 7.60 -3.63
C VAL A 88 2.88 6.09 -3.52
N ILE A 89 2.20 5.39 -4.40
CA ILE A 89 2.29 3.95 -4.61
C ILE A 89 2.89 3.74 -5.99
N ASP A 90 4.17 3.43 -6.02
CA ASP A 90 4.87 3.24 -7.28
C ASP A 90 4.54 1.87 -7.92
N HIS A 91 5.10 1.61 -9.08
CA HIS A 91 4.81 0.49 -9.95
C HIS A 91 4.94 -0.89 -9.27
N ASP A 92 4.15 -1.85 -9.71
CA ASP A 92 4.22 -3.25 -9.28
C ASP A 92 3.95 -3.48 -7.76
N CYS A 93 3.42 -2.48 -7.04
CA CYS A 93 3.11 -2.60 -5.62
C CYS A 93 1.86 -3.45 -5.37
N ILE A 94 1.84 -4.14 -4.23
CA ILE A 94 0.69 -4.90 -3.74
C ILE A 94 0.37 -4.43 -2.32
N LEU A 95 -0.80 -3.87 -2.13
CA LEU A 95 -1.39 -3.56 -0.84
C LEU A 95 -2.56 -4.52 -0.61
N GLU A 96 -2.52 -5.29 0.47
CA GLU A 96 -3.65 -6.17 0.83
C GLU A 96 -4.81 -5.35 1.40
N ASN A 97 -5.42 -5.78 2.48
CA ASN A 97 -6.62 -5.17 3.01
C ASN A 97 -6.37 -4.47 4.35
N TYR A 98 -7.24 -3.51 4.71
CA TYR A 98 -7.23 -2.80 5.99
C TYR A 98 -5.92 -2.08 6.29
N ILE A 99 -5.23 -1.60 5.26
CA ILE A 99 -3.97 -0.86 5.38
C ILE A 99 -4.30 0.63 5.56
N THR A 100 -3.58 1.26 6.48
CA THR A 100 -3.58 2.72 6.62
C THR A 100 -2.22 3.26 6.20
N MET A 101 -2.20 4.05 5.13
CA MET A 101 -1.07 4.88 4.73
C MET A 101 -1.35 6.32 5.16
N SER A 102 -0.66 6.80 6.17
CA SER A 102 -0.78 8.21 6.58
C SER A 102 -0.18 9.14 5.51
N SER A 103 -0.41 10.44 5.66
CA SER A 103 0.02 11.43 4.66
C SER A 103 1.52 11.37 4.34
N ASN A 104 1.85 11.60 3.07
CA ASN A 104 3.23 11.63 2.55
C ASN A 104 3.99 10.30 2.69
N VAL A 105 3.31 9.17 2.71
CA VAL A 105 3.98 7.86 2.64
C VAL A 105 4.42 7.58 1.21
N LEU A 106 5.68 7.20 1.03
CA LEU A 106 6.26 6.92 -0.27
C LEU A 106 6.66 5.44 -0.38
N LEU A 107 6.07 4.73 -1.33
CA LEU A 107 6.41 3.35 -1.66
C LEU A 107 7.22 3.33 -2.95
N GLY A 108 8.43 2.81 -2.90
CA GLY A 108 9.18 2.46 -4.10
C GLY A 108 8.57 1.26 -4.83
N GLY A 109 9.00 0.99 -6.06
CA GLY A 109 8.42 -0.06 -6.88
C GLY A 109 8.49 -1.46 -6.25
N ASN A 110 7.48 -2.29 -6.55
CA ASN A 110 7.39 -3.68 -6.12
C ASN A 110 7.37 -3.88 -4.59
N VAL A 111 6.83 -2.92 -3.83
CA VAL A 111 6.59 -3.07 -2.39
C VAL A 111 5.33 -3.92 -2.18
N TYR A 112 5.41 -4.84 -1.22
CA TYR A 112 4.28 -5.67 -0.79
C TYR A 112 3.93 -5.33 0.67
N ILE A 113 2.69 -4.94 0.92
CA ILE A 113 2.18 -4.63 2.28
C ILE A 113 1.07 -5.61 2.61
N MET A 114 1.27 -6.38 3.68
CA MET A 114 0.32 -7.36 4.17
C MET A 114 -0.79 -6.70 5.01
N ASN A 115 -1.85 -7.47 5.28
CA ASN A 115 -3.08 -7.01 5.94
C ASN A 115 -2.88 -6.19 7.22
N GLY A 116 -3.71 -5.17 7.43
CA GLY A 116 -3.84 -4.45 8.68
C GLY A 116 -2.62 -3.63 9.10
N SER A 117 -1.68 -3.41 8.20
CA SER A 117 -0.47 -2.62 8.48
C SER A 117 -0.77 -1.13 8.51
N GLN A 118 -0.08 -0.41 9.40
CA GLN A 118 -0.21 1.03 9.55
C GLN A 118 1.14 1.72 9.31
N LEU A 119 1.17 2.62 8.32
CA LEU A 119 2.34 3.39 7.96
C LEU A 119 2.17 4.83 8.44
N GLY A 120 3.02 5.26 9.36
CA GLY A 120 3.02 6.61 9.90
C GLY A 120 3.41 7.66 8.86
N MET A 121 3.04 8.91 9.10
CA MET A 121 3.33 10.04 8.19
C MET A 121 4.80 10.09 7.78
N LYS A 122 5.06 10.44 6.52
CA LYS A 122 6.42 10.56 5.95
C LYS A 122 7.26 9.28 6.05
N THR A 123 6.63 8.10 6.11
CA THR A 123 7.34 6.83 5.98
C THR A 123 7.81 6.65 4.53
N ILE A 124 9.08 6.26 4.36
CA ILE A 124 9.68 5.99 3.04
C ILE A 124 10.07 4.51 3.00
N ILE A 125 9.61 3.79 1.99
CA ILE A 125 9.86 2.36 1.83
C ILE A 125 10.62 2.11 0.53
N HIS A 126 11.85 1.57 0.66
CA HIS A 126 12.67 1.20 -0.48
C HIS A 126 11.98 0.14 -1.35
N GLN A 127 12.24 0.16 -2.65
CA GLN A 127 11.70 -0.84 -3.59
C GLN A 127 11.96 -2.28 -3.14
N ASN A 128 11.09 -3.20 -3.57
CA ASN A 128 11.17 -4.65 -3.29
C ASN A 128 11.01 -5.05 -1.82
N GLN A 129 10.51 -4.17 -0.95
CA GLN A 129 10.28 -4.50 0.46
C GLN A 129 8.99 -5.29 0.68
N LEU A 130 9.00 -6.11 1.74
CA LEU A 130 7.82 -6.79 2.28
C LEU A 130 7.55 -6.27 3.70
N ILE A 131 6.33 -5.78 3.92
CA ILE A 131 5.84 -5.30 5.22
C ILE A 131 4.85 -6.32 5.76
N GLY A 132 5.15 -6.87 6.94
CA GLY A 132 4.33 -7.90 7.58
C GLY A 132 2.98 -7.38 8.08
N SER A 133 2.01 -8.28 8.21
CA SER A 133 0.66 -7.98 8.67
C SER A 133 0.63 -7.36 10.07
N TYR A 134 -0.32 -6.44 10.30
CA TYR A 134 -0.55 -5.80 11.61
C TYR A 134 0.67 -5.10 12.18
N THR A 135 1.58 -4.70 11.31
CA THR A 135 2.79 -3.94 11.64
C THR A 135 2.45 -2.46 11.76
N MET A 136 3.07 -1.77 12.70
CA MET A 136 3.03 -0.32 12.76
C MET A 136 4.43 0.23 12.45
N ILE A 137 4.50 1.11 11.48
CA ILE A 137 5.71 1.88 11.16
C ILE A 137 5.53 3.28 11.70
N GLY A 138 6.43 3.71 12.61
CA GLY A 138 6.38 5.06 13.18
C GLY A 138 6.65 6.14 12.15
N MET A 139 6.11 7.33 12.37
CA MET A 139 6.23 8.47 11.44
C MET A 139 7.71 8.82 11.14
N GLY A 140 7.97 9.25 9.91
CA GLY A 140 9.30 9.64 9.47
C GLY A 140 10.32 8.50 9.36
N SER A 141 9.90 7.24 9.47
CA SER A 141 10.79 6.09 9.35
C SER A 141 11.23 5.83 7.92
N ILE A 142 12.46 5.31 7.76
CA ILE A 142 13.02 4.90 6.46
C ILE A 142 13.31 3.40 6.48
N ILE A 143 12.60 2.67 5.64
CA ILE A 143 12.81 1.23 5.45
C ILE A 143 13.75 1.03 4.28
N THR A 144 14.99 0.65 4.58
CA THR A 144 16.06 0.43 3.61
C THR A 144 16.00 -0.96 2.98
N LYS A 145 16.81 -1.20 1.96
CA LYS A 145 16.92 -2.47 1.25
C LYS A 145 17.12 -3.67 2.19
N ARG A 146 16.44 -4.79 1.92
CA ARG A 146 16.56 -6.07 2.65
C ARG A 146 16.21 -6.01 4.15
N LYS A 147 15.43 -5.04 4.58
CA LYS A 147 14.99 -4.97 5.98
C LYS A 147 13.83 -5.94 6.23
N LYS A 148 13.95 -6.80 7.25
CA LYS A 148 12.87 -7.70 7.66
C LYS A 148 11.87 -6.95 8.54
N ILE A 149 10.67 -6.71 8.03
CA ILE A 149 9.56 -6.05 8.73
C ILE A 149 8.49 -7.10 9.04
N ILE A 150 8.70 -7.82 10.12
CA ILE A 150 7.90 -9.00 10.49
C ILE A 150 6.53 -8.62 11.06
N PRO A 151 5.50 -9.50 10.91
CA PRO A 151 4.14 -9.24 11.39
C PRO A 151 4.03 -8.94 12.88
N GLY A 152 3.11 -8.06 13.25
CA GLY A 152 2.70 -7.81 14.64
C GLY A 152 3.67 -7.00 15.49
N TYR A 153 4.62 -6.30 14.89
CA TYR A 153 5.58 -5.46 15.60
C TYR A 153 5.49 -3.98 15.21
N ILE A 154 6.00 -3.13 16.10
CA ILE A 154 6.25 -1.71 15.85
C ILE A 154 7.70 -1.54 15.41
N PHE A 155 7.88 -0.76 14.35
CA PHE A 155 9.18 -0.37 13.83
C PHE A 155 9.28 1.15 13.75
N PHE A 156 10.47 1.70 14.04
CA PHE A 156 10.69 3.14 14.01
C PHE A 156 12.16 3.47 13.72
N GLY A 157 12.40 4.62 13.09
CA GLY A 157 13.72 5.23 12.93
C GLY A 157 14.27 5.28 11.51
N LYS A 158 15.48 5.83 11.38
CA LYS A 158 16.24 6.08 10.13
C LYS A 158 17.68 5.58 10.29
N PRO A 159 18.03 4.36 9.83
CA PRO A 159 17.16 3.31 9.29
C PRO A 159 16.24 2.72 10.35
N VAL A 160 15.13 2.11 9.90
CA VAL A 160 14.13 1.52 10.77
C VAL A 160 14.69 0.39 11.65
N LYS A 161 14.27 0.38 12.92
CA LYS A 161 14.59 -0.70 13.88
C LYS A 161 13.29 -1.26 14.47
N LYS A 162 13.30 -2.56 14.83
CA LYS A 162 12.20 -3.17 15.58
C LYS A 162 12.20 -2.63 17.01
N VAL A 163 11.04 -2.13 17.46
CA VAL A 163 10.88 -1.54 18.80
C VAL A 163 10.28 -2.56 19.76
N ARG A 164 9.00 -2.94 19.54
CA ARG A 164 8.26 -3.84 20.42
C ARG A 164 7.10 -4.51 19.67
N LYS A 165 6.41 -5.45 20.32
CA LYS A 165 5.17 -6.04 19.82
C LYS A 165 4.06 -4.98 19.74
N ASN A 166 3.28 -4.99 18.67
CA ASN A 166 2.17 -4.07 18.44
C ASN A 166 0.89 -4.54 19.17
N LEU A 167 0.93 -4.60 20.51
CA LEU A 167 -0.18 -5.14 21.31
C LEU A 167 -1.50 -4.39 21.04
N ILE A 168 -1.45 -3.07 20.93
CA ILE A 168 -2.64 -2.23 20.68
C ILE A 168 -3.22 -2.55 19.30
N GLY A 169 -2.39 -2.61 18.27
CA GLY A 169 -2.84 -2.93 16.91
C GLY A 169 -3.41 -4.35 16.80
N LEU A 170 -2.79 -5.32 17.45
CA LEU A 170 -3.27 -6.70 17.50
C LEU A 170 -4.63 -6.80 18.22
N LYS A 171 -4.79 -6.15 19.38
CA LYS A 171 -6.07 -6.11 20.12
C LYS A 171 -7.18 -5.44 19.30
N ARG A 172 -6.90 -4.26 18.70
CA ARG A 172 -7.86 -3.52 17.88
C ARG A 172 -8.40 -4.35 16.70
N ASN A 173 -7.57 -5.21 16.12
CA ASN A 173 -7.95 -6.06 15.00
C ASN A 173 -8.38 -7.48 15.43
N ASN A 174 -8.56 -7.74 16.73
CA ASN A 174 -8.92 -9.04 17.28
C ASN A 174 -8.01 -10.18 16.80
N ILE A 175 -6.69 -9.94 16.79
CA ILE A 175 -5.70 -10.90 16.29
C ILE A 175 -5.26 -11.83 17.41
N THR A 176 -5.67 -13.08 17.33
CA THR A 176 -5.23 -14.15 18.24
C THR A 176 -3.78 -14.56 17.99
N SER A 177 -3.16 -15.22 18.96
CA SER A 177 -1.80 -15.75 18.82
C SER A 177 -1.69 -16.76 17.67
N SER A 178 -2.69 -17.59 17.46
CA SER A 178 -2.77 -18.53 16.34
C SER A 178 -2.80 -17.81 14.99
N LYS A 179 -3.67 -16.80 14.84
CA LYS A 179 -3.75 -16.00 13.62
C LYS A 179 -2.43 -15.27 13.33
N LEU A 180 -1.80 -14.72 14.36
CA LEU A 180 -0.50 -14.06 14.19
C LEU A 180 0.60 -15.05 13.78
N LYS A 181 0.59 -16.28 14.30
CA LYS A 181 1.49 -17.36 13.88
C LYS A 181 1.32 -17.65 12.39
N ASN A 182 0.09 -17.85 11.92
CA ASN A 182 -0.21 -18.09 10.50
C ASN A 182 0.28 -16.94 9.60
N GLU A 183 0.11 -15.68 10.04
CA GLU A 183 0.62 -14.52 9.29
C GLU A 183 2.16 -14.47 9.27
N ASN A 184 2.83 -14.92 10.34
CA ASN A 184 4.29 -15.03 10.34
C ASN A 184 4.78 -16.10 9.35
N ASP A 185 4.11 -17.24 9.26
CA ASP A 185 4.48 -18.31 8.33
C ASP A 185 4.22 -17.88 6.89
N ARG A 186 3.08 -17.22 6.63
CA ARG A 186 2.78 -16.59 5.35
C ARG A 186 3.83 -15.54 4.96
N TYR A 187 4.25 -14.69 5.90
CA TYR A 187 5.32 -13.71 5.69
C TYR A 187 6.62 -14.38 5.26
N LYS A 188 7.04 -15.46 5.96
CA LYS A 188 8.26 -16.20 5.61
C LYS A 188 8.20 -16.76 4.19
N ASN A 189 7.07 -17.36 3.80
CA ASN A 189 6.87 -17.91 2.46
C ASN A 189 6.97 -16.81 1.37
N ILE A 190 6.28 -15.69 1.56
CA ILE A 190 6.36 -14.56 0.63
C ILE A 190 7.77 -13.98 0.58
N PHE A 191 8.43 -13.83 1.73
CA PHE A 191 9.78 -13.28 1.84
C PHE A 191 10.79 -14.13 1.07
N ASN A 192 10.75 -15.44 1.25
CA ASN A 192 11.65 -16.36 0.55
C ASN A 192 11.44 -16.32 -0.97
N ASN A 193 10.18 -16.34 -1.43
CA ASN A 193 9.85 -16.27 -2.86
C ASN A 193 10.17 -14.91 -3.51
N LYS A 194 10.23 -13.84 -2.74
CA LYS A 194 10.49 -12.48 -3.25
C LYS A 194 11.97 -12.11 -3.26
N MET A 195 12.77 -12.77 -2.42
CA MET A 195 14.21 -12.48 -2.27
C MET A 195 15.12 -13.42 -3.08
N ASN A 196 14.58 -14.53 -3.59
CA ASN A 196 15.18 -15.39 -4.60
C ASN A 196 14.81 -14.86 -6.01
#